data_b4fe9a70ae770e2fe811082b6fb678b8
#
_entry.id   b4fe9a70ae770e2fe811082b6fb678b8
#
_cell.length_a   1.000
_cell.length_b   1.000
_cell.length_c   1.000
_cell.angle_alpha   90.00
_cell.angle_beta   90.00
_cell.angle_gamma   90.00
#
_symmetry.space_group_name_H-M   'P 1'
#
loop_
_entity.id
_entity.type
_entity.pdbx_description
1 polymer ?
#
loop_
_entity_poly.entity_id
_entity_poly.type
_entity_poly.pdbx_seq_one_letter_code
_entity_poly.pdbx_strand_id
1 'polypeptide(L)'
;MMSNSYKLQFITHHNEAYSYVDSARLALQGGCRWIQLRMKGADDELLARTAHIVGGMCREYGATFIIDDNVELVRAVGADGVHLGKSDMPIAEARKILGHDYIIGATVNSFEDIINTLSQATPDYFGCGPYRYTSTKQNLAPILHLEGYREIVGKMSESNITIPIVAIGGIAQHDIPELLACGVDGIALSGSIINAEDPVQQMRRVVEIVGK
;
A
#
# COMPACT_ATOMS: atom_id res chain seq x y z
N MET A 1 -0.16 6.06 -17.60
CA MET A 1 -1.38 6.27 -16.78
C MET A 1 -1.58 5.00 -15.96
N MET A 2 -1.50 5.10 -14.63
CA MET A 2 -1.89 3.98 -13.78
C MET A 2 -3.36 3.64 -14.07
N SER A 3 -3.65 2.36 -14.27
CA SER A 3 -5.02 1.88 -14.48
C SER A 3 -5.84 2.23 -13.21
N ASN A 4 -7.17 2.35 -13.34
CA ASN A 4 -8.08 2.60 -12.19
C ASN A 4 -7.92 1.60 -11.03
N SER A 5 -7.23 0.48 -11.25
CA SER A 5 -6.94 -0.55 -10.25
C SER A 5 -5.96 -0.15 -9.14
N TYR A 6 -5.14 0.90 -9.33
CA TYR A 6 -4.14 1.34 -8.34
C TYR A 6 -4.60 2.46 -7.41
N LYS A 7 -5.87 2.84 -7.45
CA LYS A 7 -6.40 3.91 -6.60
C LYS A 7 -6.69 3.49 -5.16
N LEU A 8 -6.89 2.19 -4.92
CA LEU A 8 -7.22 1.67 -3.60
C LEU A 8 -6.40 0.41 -3.30
N GLN A 9 -5.49 0.52 -2.34
CA GLN A 9 -4.70 -0.60 -1.81
C GLN A 9 -5.29 -1.07 -0.48
N PHE A 10 -5.39 -2.38 -0.29
CA PHE A 10 -5.62 -2.98 1.02
C PHE A 10 -4.34 -3.64 1.52
N ILE A 11 -3.88 -3.24 2.71
CA ILE A 11 -2.74 -3.85 3.40
C ILE A 11 -3.27 -4.82 4.42
N THR A 12 -2.88 -6.10 4.30
CA THR A 12 -3.37 -7.16 5.19
C THR A 12 -3.03 -6.88 6.63
N HIS A 13 -3.94 -7.27 7.49
CA HIS A 13 -3.79 -7.21 8.94
C HIS A 13 -4.53 -8.38 9.57
N HIS A 14 -4.20 -8.73 10.80
CA HIS A 14 -4.94 -9.72 11.59
C HIS A 14 -5.53 -9.07 12.85
N ASN A 15 -6.59 -9.65 13.34
CA ASN A 15 -7.16 -9.33 14.65
C ASN A 15 -7.70 -10.63 15.29
N GLU A 16 -8.45 -10.54 16.38
CA GLU A 16 -9.00 -11.73 17.07
C GLU A 16 -9.97 -12.54 16.18
N ALA A 17 -10.67 -11.89 15.24
CA ALA A 17 -11.67 -12.52 14.39
C ALA A 17 -11.12 -13.02 13.05
N TYR A 18 -10.06 -12.40 12.52
CA TYR A 18 -9.59 -12.63 11.15
C TYR A 18 -8.09 -12.78 11.07
N SER A 19 -7.65 -13.81 10.33
CA SER A 19 -6.25 -13.99 9.94
C SER A 19 -5.83 -13.05 8.80
N TYR A 20 -4.55 -13.02 8.45
CA TYR A 20 -4.05 -12.31 7.25
C TYR A 20 -4.71 -12.80 5.97
N VAL A 21 -4.92 -14.12 5.83
CA VAL A 21 -5.62 -14.72 4.69
C VAL A 21 -7.08 -14.27 4.64
N ASP A 22 -7.77 -14.27 5.80
CA ASP A 22 -9.17 -13.83 5.86
C ASP A 22 -9.29 -12.35 5.51
N SER A 23 -8.38 -11.50 6.01
CA SER A 23 -8.39 -10.07 5.70
C SER A 23 -8.24 -9.79 4.20
N ALA A 24 -7.35 -10.51 3.52
CA ALA A 24 -7.19 -10.41 2.07
C ALA A 24 -8.45 -10.86 1.33
N ARG A 25 -9.05 -11.99 1.76
CA ARG A 25 -10.28 -12.54 1.17
C ARG A 25 -11.45 -11.54 1.28
N LEU A 26 -11.66 -10.98 2.47
CA LEU A 26 -12.72 -10.00 2.73
C LEU A 26 -12.56 -8.74 1.89
N ALA A 27 -11.33 -8.23 1.75
CA ALA A 27 -11.03 -7.08 0.91
C ALA A 27 -11.32 -7.36 -0.59
N LEU A 28 -10.93 -8.55 -1.10
CA LEU A 28 -11.20 -8.98 -2.47
C LEU A 28 -12.70 -9.13 -2.74
N GLN A 29 -13.45 -9.75 -1.81
CA GLN A 29 -14.92 -9.87 -1.87
C GLN A 29 -15.62 -8.51 -1.84
N GLY A 30 -15.03 -7.54 -1.14
CA GLY A 30 -15.48 -6.14 -1.12
C GLY A 30 -15.16 -5.35 -2.39
N GLY A 31 -14.41 -5.92 -3.34
CA GLY A 31 -14.10 -5.27 -4.62
C GLY A 31 -12.71 -4.63 -4.70
N CYS A 32 -11.89 -4.72 -3.65
CA CYS A 32 -10.49 -4.28 -3.74
C CYS A 32 -9.72 -5.12 -4.77
N ARG A 33 -8.87 -4.48 -5.56
CA ARG A 33 -8.07 -5.14 -6.61
C ARG A 33 -6.58 -4.85 -6.51
N TRP A 34 -6.13 -4.40 -5.34
CA TRP A 34 -4.72 -4.18 -5.03
C TRP A 34 -4.44 -4.57 -3.58
N ILE A 35 -3.81 -5.71 -3.38
CA ILE A 35 -3.55 -6.29 -2.06
C ILE A 35 -2.05 -6.25 -1.77
N GLN A 36 -1.68 -5.74 -0.60
CA GLN A 36 -0.33 -5.86 -0.06
C GLN A 36 -0.33 -6.81 1.13
N LEU A 37 0.42 -7.90 1.03
CA LEU A 37 0.63 -8.81 2.15
C LEU A 37 1.74 -8.27 3.06
N ARG A 38 1.36 -7.89 4.28
CA ARG A 38 2.26 -7.39 5.31
C ARG A 38 2.12 -8.22 6.58
N MET A 39 3.18 -8.94 6.96
CA MET A 39 3.22 -9.84 8.11
C MET A 39 4.49 -9.61 8.92
N LYS A 40 4.60 -8.46 9.60
CA LYS A 40 5.77 -8.11 10.41
C LYS A 40 5.99 -9.14 11.53
N GLY A 41 7.23 -9.63 11.61
CA GLY A 41 7.63 -10.62 12.64
C GLY A 41 7.21 -12.07 12.37
N ALA A 42 6.59 -12.36 11.23
CA ALA A 42 6.38 -13.74 10.80
C ALA A 42 7.71 -14.39 10.40
N ASP A 43 7.86 -15.69 10.65
CA ASP A 43 8.95 -16.47 10.08
C ASP A 43 8.76 -16.63 8.56
N ASP A 44 9.86 -16.93 7.85
CA ASP A 44 9.88 -17.00 6.39
C ASP A 44 8.95 -18.11 5.85
N GLU A 45 8.81 -19.22 6.54
CA GLU A 45 7.98 -20.34 6.12
C GLU A 45 6.49 -19.98 6.20
N LEU A 46 6.06 -19.34 7.30
CA LEU A 46 4.69 -18.85 7.47
C LEU A 46 4.37 -17.76 6.45
N LEU A 47 5.30 -16.81 6.24
CA LEU A 47 5.14 -15.76 5.25
C LEU A 47 4.98 -16.35 3.84
N ALA A 48 5.85 -17.29 3.44
CA ALA A 48 5.81 -17.92 2.12
C ALA A 48 4.51 -18.70 1.88
N ARG A 49 4.06 -19.50 2.88
CA ARG A 49 2.77 -20.20 2.79
C ARG A 49 1.59 -19.25 2.66
N THR A 50 1.57 -18.21 3.48
CA THR A 50 0.48 -17.21 3.44
C THR A 50 0.49 -16.46 2.12
N ALA A 51 1.67 -16.06 1.63
CA ALA A 51 1.83 -15.38 0.35
C ALA A 51 1.34 -16.23 -0.83
N HIS A 52 1.61 -17.53 -0.81
CA HIS A 52 1.12 -18.45 -1.83
C HIS A 52 -0.42 -18.53 -1.87
N ILE A 53 -1.07 -18.57 -0.70
CA ILE A 53 -2.53 -18.61 -0.59
C ILE A 53 -3.14 -17.26 -1.06
N VAL A 54 -2.62 -16.13 -0.56
CA VAL A 54 -3.11 -14.80 -0.92
C VAL A 54 -2.88 -14.51 -2.40
N GLY A 55 -1.72 -14.88 -2.95
CA GLY A 55 -1.43 -14.75 -4.38
C GLY A 55 -2.37 -15.57 -5.25
N GLY A 56 -2.75 -16.79 -4.82
CA GLY A 56 -3.79 -17.59 -5.48
C GLY A 56 -5.13 -16.84 -5.56
N MET A 57 -5.60 -16.30 -4.43
CA MET A 57 -6.83 -15.50 -4.39
C MET A 57 -6.72 -14.25 -5.27
N CYS A 58 -5.59 -13.52 -5.21
CA CYS A 58 -5.42 -12.33 -6.05
C CYS A 58 -5.55 -12.68 -7.55
N ARG A 59 -4.96 -13.79 -8.00
CA ARG A 59 -5.12 -14.26 -9.39
C ARG A 59 -6.57 -14.57 -9.75
N GLU A 60 -7.31 -15.25 -8.87
CA GLU A 60 -8.73 -15.56 -9.08
C GLU A 60 -9.60 -14.31 -9.22
N TYR A 61 -9.29 -13.25 -8.45
CA TYR A 61 -10.01 -11.98 -8.47
C TYR A 61 -9.46 -10.97 -9.49
N GLY A 62 -8.39 -11.30 -10.24
CA GLY A 62 -7.72 -10.36 -11.14
C GLY A 62 -7.14 -9.15 -10.41
N ALA A 63 -6.62 -9.34 -9.19
CA ALA A 63 -6.09 -8.30 -8.33
C ALA A 63 -4.56 -8.30 -8.37
N THR A 64 -3.97 -7.10 -8.29
CA THR A 64 -2.54 -6.89 -8.11
C THR A 64 -2.10 -7.34 -6.72
N PHE A 65 -1.03 -8.11 -6.64
CA PHE A 65 -0.48 -8.66 -5.41
C PHE A 65 0.93 -8.12 -5.12
N ILE A 66 1.09 -7.46 -3.99
CA ILE A 66 2.36 -6.88 -3.52
C ILE A 66 2.80 -7.58 -2.23
N ILE A 67 4.10 -7.89 -2.13
CA ILE A 67 4.75 -8.36 -0.90
C ILE A 67 5.34 -7.15 -0.17
N ASP A 68 5.20 -7.09 1.16
CA ASP A 68 5.88 -6.10 2.00
C ASP A 68 7.30 -6.58 2.30
N ASP A 69 8.31 -5.73 2.08
CA ASP A 69 9.74 -5.86 2.41
C ASP A 69 10.52 -6.96 1.67
N ASN A 70 9.99 -8.15 1.46
CA ASN A 70 10.73 -9.33 1.01
C ASN A 70 10.78 -9.44 -0.53
N VAL A 71 11.88 -8.95 -1.11
CA VAL A 71 12.12 -8.93 -2.57
C VAL A 71 12.25 -10.34 -3.16
N GLU A 72 12.92 -11.25 -2.45
CA GLU A 72 13.19 -12.60 -2.96
C GLU A 72 11.91 -13.43 -3.07
N LEU A 73 10.96 -13.19 -2.17
CA LEU A 73 9.70 -13.92 -2.15
C LEU A 73 8.79 -13.57 -3.34
N VAL A 74 8.92 -12.37 -3.93
CA VAL A 74 8.07 -11.88 -5.04
C VAL A 74 7.98 -12.90 -6.16
N ARG A 75 9.14 -13.35 -6.70
CA ARG A 75 9.18 -14.31 -7.79
C ARG A 75 8.72 -15.71 -7.37
N ALA A 76 9.08 -16.13 -6.16
CA ALA A 76 8.78 -17.46 -5.64
C ALA A 76 7.26 -17.72 -5.52
N VAL A 77 6.47 -16.67 -5.22
CA VAL A 77 5.01 -16.78 -5.06
C VAL A 77 4.21 -16.23 -6.24
N GLY A 78 4.89 -15.67 -7.25
CA GLY A 78 4.26 -15.05 -8.41
C GLY A 78 3.48 -13.79 -8.04
N ALA A 79 4.05 -12.96 -7.15
CA ALA A 79 3.52 -11.63 -6.86
C ALA A 79 3.89 -10.64 -7.98
N ASP A 80 3.12 -9.55 -8.09
CA ASP A 80 3.33 -8.52 -9.10
C ASP A 80 4.40 -7.49 -8.69
N GLY A 81 4.80 -7.49 -7.40
CA GLY A 81 5.82 -6.58 -6.93
C GLY A 81 6.04 -6.57 -5.42
N VAL A 82 6.80 -5.58 -4.97
CA VAL A 82 7.18 -5.38 -3.58
C VAL A 82 6.94 -3.94 -3.13
N HIS A 83 6.65 -3.75 -1.86
CA HIS A 83 6.69 -2.44 -1.21
C HIS A 83 7.83 -2.40 -0.19
N LEU A 84 8.70 -1.38 -0.27
CA LEU A 84 9.91 -1.25 0.53
C LEU A 84 9.82 -0.04 1.46
N GLY A 85 10.13 -0.27 2.73
CA GLY A 85 10.35 0.77 3.71
C GLY A 85 11.76 1.36 3.63
N LYS A 86 12.01 2.43 4.39
CA LYS A 86 13.29 3.17 4.37
C LYS A 86 14.49 2.35 4.86
N SER A 87 14.26 1.31 5.66
CA SER A 87 15.30 0.44 6.22
C SER A 87 15.43 -0.90 5.50
N ASP A 88 14.60 -1.14 4.50
CA ASP A 88 14.59 -2.39 3.75
C ASP A 88 15.61 -2.33 2.60
N MET A 89 15.58 -3.31 1.70
CA MET A 89 16.49 -3.35 0.55
C MET A 89 16.37 -2.04 -0.28
N PRO A 90 17.49 -1.43 -0.69
CA PRO A 90 17.45 -0.26 -1.57
C PRO A 90 16.69 -0.55 -2.88
N ILE A 91 15.86 0.41 -3.33
CA ILE A 91 15.04 0.28 -4.56
C ILE A 91 15.88 -0.10 -5.78
N ALA A 92 17.08 0.51 -5.92
CA ALA A 92 17.99 0.21 -7.03
C ALA A 92 18.45 -1.26 -7.03
N GLU A 93 18.64 -1.85 -5.86
CA GLU A 93 19.01 -3.27 -5.70
C GLU A 93 17.82 -4.18 -5.99
N ALA A 94 16.67 -3.88 -5.42
CA ALA A 94 15.42 -4.60 -5.70
C ALA A 94 15.09 -4.58 -7.21
N ARG A 95 15.30 -3.44 -7.88
CA ARG A 95 15.09 -3.31 -9.34
C ARG A 95 16.07 -4.18 -10.14
N LYS A 96 17.32 -4.32 -9.71
CA LYS A 96 18.29 -5.25 -10.35
C LYS A 96 17.85 -6.72 -10.22
N ILE A 97 17.29 -7.10 -9.05
CA ILE A 97 16.84 -8.47 -8.78
C ILE A 97 15.55 -8.76 -9.57
N LEU A 98 14.57 -7.88 -9.50
CA LEU A 98 13.23 -8.12 -10.06
C LEU A 98 13.13 -7.79 -11.55
N GLY A 99 13.82 -6.75 -12.03
CA GLY A 99 13.68 -6.23 -13.38
C GLY A 99 12.57 -5.17 -13.47
N HIS A 100 12.25 -4.72 -14.69
CA HIS A 100 11.33 -3.61 -14.95
C HIS A 100 9.85 -4.01 -14.98
N ASP A 101 9.54 -5.30 -15.10
CA ASP A 101 8.17 -5.80 -15.18
C ASP A 101 7.46 -5.87 -13.81
N TYR A 102 8.22 -5.74 -12.72
CA TYR A 102 7.70 -5.80 -11.36
C TYR A 102 7.48 -4.41 -10.76
N ILE A 103 6.40 -4.27 -10.01
CA ILE A 103 6.05 -3.07 -9.29
C ILE A 103 6.94 -2.92 -8.03
N ILE A 104 7.57 -1.77 -7.85
CA ILE A 104 8.31 -1.44 -6.62
C ILE A 104 7.72 -0.17 -6.02
N GLY A 105 7.05 -0.32 -4.87
CA GLY A 105 6.59 0.80 -4.06
C GLY A 105 7.65 1.24 -3.04
N ALA A 106 7.66 2.50 -2.66
CA ALA A 106 8.56 3.06 -1.66
C ALA A 106 7.84 3.84 -0.58
N THR A 107 8.19 3.61 0.69
CA THR A 107 7.69 4.41 1.82
C THR A 107 8.36 5.77 1.89
N VAL A 108 7.56 6.85 1.95
CA VAL A 108 8.00 8.22 2.22
C VAL A 108 7.15 8.85 3.31
N ASN A 109 7.73 9.84 4.04
CA ASN A 109 7.02 10.55 5.09
C ASN A 109 7.12 12.08 4.90
N SER A 110 7.88 12.54 3.92
CA SER A 110 8.11 13.95 3.61
C SER A 110 8.48 14.11 2.14
N PHE A 111 8.46 15.37 1.65
CA PHE A 111 8.98 15.69 0.32
C PHE A 111 10.50 15.44 0.21
N GLU A 112 11.26 15.64 1.29
CA GLU A 112 12.69 15.35 1.32
C GLU A 112 12.96 13.85 1.11
N ASP A 113 12.13 12.96 1.69
CA ASP A 113 12.22 11.52 1.44
C ASP A 113 12.00 11.18 -0.04
N ILE A 114 11.07 11.86 -0.71
CA ILE A 114 10.82 11.69 -2.14
C ILE A 114 12.08 12.05 -2.94
N ILE A 115 12.67 13.22 -2.68
CA ILE A 115 13.90 13.67 -3.36
C ILE A 115 15.07 12.71 -3.10
N ASN A 116 15.24 12.28 -1.85
CA ASN A 116 16.28 11.33 -1.48
C ASN A 116 16.10 9.98 -2.17
N THR A 117 14.88 9.50 -2.27
CA THR A 117 14.55 8.25 -2.99
C THR A 117 14.85 8.40 -4.48
N LEU A 118 14.39 9.47 -5.11
CA LEU A 118 14.60 9.72 -6.54
C LEU A 118 16.06 9.94 -6.93
N SER A 119 16.89 10.44 -6.00
CA SER A 119 18.33 10.55 -6.23
C SER A 119 19.04 9.19 -6.36
N GLN A 120 18.42 8.12 -5.86
CA GLN A 120 18.98 6.76 -5.86
C GLN A 120 18.31 5.86 -6.93
N ALA A 121 17.00 5.89 -7.01
CA ALA A 121 16.21 5.10 -7.95
C ALA A 121 14.77 5.60 -8.04
N THR A 122 14.07 5.23 -9.12
CA THR A 122 12.68 5.59 -9.37
C THR A 122 11.76 4.42 -9.00
N PRO A 123 10.91 4.56 -7.95
CA PRO A 123 9.86 3.59 -7.67
C PRO A 123 8.66 3.76 -8.61
N ASP A 124 7.75 2.79 -8.62
CA ASP A 124 6.51 2.88 -9.40
C ASP A 124 5.41 3.66 -8.67
N TYR A 125 5.46 3.73 -7.34
CA TYR A 125 4.60 4.56 -6.52
C TYR A 125 5.22 4.85 -5.14
N PHE A 126 4.75 5.92 -4.50
CA PHE A 126 5.06 6.24 -3.11
C PHE A 126 3.90 5.90 -2.19
N GLY A 127 4.18 5.15 -1.12
CA GLY A 127 3.29 5.03 0.04
C GLY A 127 3.64 6.12 1.06
N CYS A 128 2.82 7.15 1.15
CA CYS A 128 3.09 8.35 1.95
C CYS A 128 2.24 8.40 3.22
N GLY A 129 2.86 8.59 4.38
CA GLY A 129 2.14 8.69 5.65
C GLY A 129 3.05 8.76 6.87
N PRO A 130 2.47 8.71 8.08
CA PRO A 130 1.07 8.43 8.36
C PRO A 130 0.16 9.68 8.27
N TYR A 131 -1.07 9.49 7.80
CA TYR A 131 -2.07 10.56 7.80
C TYR A 131 -2.49 10.93 9.22
N ARG A 132 -2.71 9.90 10.07
CA ARG A 132 -3.12 10.00 11.46
C ARG A 132 -2.41 8.93 12.29
N TYR A 133 -2.45 9.04 13.60
CA TYR A 133 -1.94 7.99 14.48
C TYR A 133 -2.54 6.61 14.14
N THR A 134 -1.72 5.58 14.15
CA THR A 134 -2.13 4.19 13.94
C THR A 134 -1.28 3.25 14.80
N SER A 135 -1.90 2.26 15.39
CA SER A 135 -1.21 1.19 16.12
C SER A 135 -0.65 0.09 15.22
N THR A 136 -0.98 0.10 13.94
CA THR A 136 -0.59 -0.96 12.97
C THR A 136 0.90 -0.93 12.63
N LYS A 137 1.58 0.22 12.79
CA LYS A 137 3.02 0.39 12.54
C LYS A 137 3.71 0.89 13.81
N GLN A 138 4.81 0.22 14.21
CA GLN A 138 5.72 0.70 15.24
C GLN A 138 6.62 1.81 14.67
N ASN A 139 7.11 2.71 15.54
CA ASN A 139 8.00 3.83 15.15
C ASN A 139 7.38 4.72 14.05
N LEU A 140 6.21 5.32 14.37
CA LEU A 140 5.54 6.24 13.46
C LEU A 140 6.40 7.49 13.20
N ALA A 141 6.53 7.85 11.92
CA ALA A 141 7.00 9.16 11.50
C ALA A 141 6.03 10.27 11.95
N PRO A 142 6.40 11.55 11.88
CA PRO A 142 5.49 12.65 12.16
C PRO A 142 4.17 12.53 11.39
N ILE A 143 3.06 12.82 12.07
CA ILE A 143 1.73 12.73 11.48
C ILE A 143 1.56 13.87 10.48
N LEU A 144 1.12 13.55 9.26
CA LEU A 144 1.02 14.52 8.17
C LEU A 144 -0.26 15.34 8.20
N HIS A 145 -1.38 14.76 8.66
CA HIS A 145 -2.70 15.36 8.45
C HIS A 145 -2.94 15.78 6.99
N LEU A 146 -4.01 16.48 6.69
CA LEU A 146 -4.33 16.93 5.34
C LEU A 146 -3.35 18.00 4.83
N GLU A 147 -2.88 18.87 5.72
CA GLU A 147 -1.92 19.93 5.43
C GLU A 147 -0.60 19.40 4.91
N GLY A 148 -0.06 18.34 5.54
CA GLY A 148 1.18 17.69 5.10
C GLY A 148 1.06 17.09 3.70
N TYR A 149 -0.08 16.50 3.36
CA TYR A 149 -0.31 16.00 1.99
C TYR A 149 -0.41 17.14 0.98
N ARG A 150 -1.12 18.23 1.29
CA ARG A 150 -1.17 19.41 0.41
C ARG A 150 0.21 19.98 0.13
N GLU A 151 1.05 20.08 1.17
CA GLU A 151 2.42 20.55 1.02
C GLU A 151 3.26 19.61 0.13
N ILE A 152 3.21 18.31 0.39
CA ILE A 152 3.98 17.30 -0.36
C ILE A 152 3.55 17.29 -1.83
N VAL A 153 2.25 17.19 -2.11
CA VAL A 153 1.69 17.16 -3.47
C VAL A 153 1.99 18.47 -4.22
N GLY A 154 1.87 19.63 -3.53
CA GLY A 154 2.22 20.92 -4.11
C GLY A 154 3.69 20.95 -4.55
N LYS A 155 4.62 20.54 -3.68
CA LYS A 155 6.06 20.48 -4.01
C LYS A 155 6.38 19.48 -5.10
N MET A 156 5.68 18.32 -5.15
CA MET A 156 5.81 17.34 -6.25
C MET A 156 5.41 17.98 -7.59
N SER A 157 4.29 18.70 -7.61
CA SER A 157 3.82 19.40 -8.81
C SER A 157 4.80 20.47 -9.27
N GLU A 158 5.30 21.32 -8.37
CA GLU A 158 6.32 22.35 -8.65
C GLU A 158 7.61 21.75 -9.21
N SER A 159 7.96 20.53 -8.77
CA SER A 159 9.17 19.81 -9.17
C SER A 159 8.94 18.89 -10.39
N ASN A 160 7.75 18.91 -11.00
CA ASN A 160 7.36 18.00 -12.10
C ASN A 160 7.54 16.52 -11.78
N ILE A 161 7.33 16.11 -10.52
CA ILE A 161 7.35 14.71 -10.09
C ILE A 161 5.97 14.13 -10.33
N THR A 162 5.88 13.12 -11.22
CA THR A 162 4.62 12.50 -11.66
C THR A 162 4.43 11.07 -11.14
N ILE A 163 5.31 10.60 -10.25
CA ILE A 163 5.17 9.28 -9.63
C ILE A 163 3.95 9.31 -8.70
N PRO A 164 3.04 8.33 -8.81
CA PRO A 164 1.84 8.28 -7.99
C PRO A 164 2.13 8.26 -6.49
N ILE A 165 1.34 9.02 -5.73
CA ILE A 165 1.40 9.08 -4.28
C ILE A 165 0.12 8.48 -3.68
N VAL A 166 0.29 7.48 -2.81
CA VAL A 166 -0.78 6.74 -2.12
C VAL A 166 -0.75 7.11 -0.65
N ALA A 167 -1.83 7.72 -0.16
CA ALA A 167 -1.95 8.10 1.25
C ALA A 167 -2.20 6.88 2.13
N ILE A 168 -1.52 6.82 3.29
CA ILE A 168 -1.60 5.69 4.23
C ILE A 168 -1.56 6.16 5.69
N GLY A 169 -2.07 5.33 6.58
CA GLY A 169 -1.89 5.41 8.02
C GLY A 169 -3.02 6.13 8.76
N GLY A 170 -3.88 5.38 9.42
CA GLY A 170 -4.98 5.89 10.24
C GLY A 170 -6.11 6.54 9.44
N ILE A 171 -6.25 6.23 8.14
CA ILE A 171 -7.28 6.77 7.27
C ILE A 171 -8.60 6.05 7.50
N ALA A 172 -9.66 6.81 7.72
CA ALA A 172 -11.03 6.35 7.78
C ALA A 172 -11.80 6.69 6.50
N GLN A 173 -12.95 6.06 6.28
CA GLN A 173 -13.76 6.25 5.08
C GLN A 173 -14.09 7.73 4.79
N HIS A 174 -14.39 8.51 5.84
CA HIS A 174 -14.78 9.91 5.70
C HIS A 174 -13.63 10.85 5.32
N ASP A 175 -12.37 10.43 5.47
CA ASP A 175 -11.18 11.20 5.11
C ASP A 175 -10.87 11.12 3.60
N ILE A 176 -11.36 10.07 2.93
CA ILE A 176 -10.97 9.74 1.55
C ILE A 176 -11.28 10.85 0.55
N PRO A 177 -12.48 11.47 0.55
CA PRO A 177 -12.79 12.54 -0.41
C PRO A 177 -11.84 13.75 -0.32
N GLU A 178 -11.47 14.16 0.91
CA GLU A 178 -10.57 15.30 1.11
C GLU A 178 -9.13 14.97 0.74
N LEU A 179 -8.67 13.73 1.01
CA LEU A 179 -7.35 13.27 0.60
C LEU A 179 -7.23 13.22 -0.93
N LEU A 180 -8.21 12.66 -1.62
CA LEU A 180 -8.22 12.65 -3.09
C LEU A 180 -8.31 14.08 -3.66
N ALA A 181 -9.09 14.96 -3.05
CA ALA A 181 -9.21 16.36 -3.47
C ALA A 181 -7.91 17.16 -3.27
N CYS A 182 -7.01 16.75 -2.36
CA CYS A 182 -5.71 17.40 -2.22
C CYS A 182 -4.65 16.91 -3.22
N GLY A 183 -5.00 15.93 -4.07
CA GLY A 183 -4.18 15.49 -5.21
C GLY A 183 -3.37 14.22 -4.98
N VAL A 184 -3.67 13.42 -3.93
CA VAL A 184 -3.10 12.07 -3.85
C VAL A 184 -3.76 11.16 -4.89
N ASP A 185 -2.99 10.25 -5.48
CA ASP A 185 -3.45 9.38 -6.55
C ASP A 185 -4.24 8.17 -6.04
N GLY A 186 -4.01 7.78 -4.79
CA GLY A 186 -4.67 6.62 -4.18
C GLY A 186 -4.64 6.61 -2.67
N ILE A 187 -5.33 5.62 -2.11
CA ILE A 187 -5.50 5.42 -0.67
C ILE A 187 -5.10 3.98 -0.30
N ALA A 188 -4.34 3.81 0.77
CA ALA A 188 -4.03 2.51 1.35
C ALA A 188 -4.71 2.37 2.72
N LEU A 189 -5.50 1.30 2.87
CA LEU A 189 -6.26 1.00 4.08
C LEU A 189 -5.88 -0.36 4.67
N SER A 190 -6.11 -0.52 5.96
CA SER A 190 -5.89 -1.76 6.71
C SER A 190 -6.93 -1.89 7.84
N GLY A 191 -6.60 -1.43 9.03
CA GLY A 191 -7.43 -1.57 10.24
C GLY A 191 -8.84 -0.99 10.12
N SER A 192 -9.02 0.11 9.40
CA SER A 192 -10.36 0.72 9.18
C SER A 192 -11.32 -0.16 8.37
N ILE A 193 -10.80 -1.17 7.67
CA ILE A 193 -11.59 -2.18 6.98
C ILE A 193 -11.80 -3.40 7.88
N ILE A 194 -10.71 -4.01 8.36
CA ILE A 194 -10.79 -5.31 9.05
C ILE A 194 -11.49 -5.23 10.42
N ASN A 195 -11.51 -4.05 11.04
CA ASN A 195 -12.18 -3.81 12.33
C ASN A 195 -13.61 -3.28 12.19
N ALA A 196 -14.14 -3.17 10.96
CA ALA A 196 -15.53 -2.82 10.74
C ALA A 196 -16.45 -4.01 11.13
N GLU A 197 -17.69 -3.72 11.48
CA GLU A 197 -18.72 -4.73 11.79
C GLU A 197 -18.92 -5.70 10.59
N ASP A 198 -18.95 -5.16 9.37
CA ASP A 198 -18.95 -5.92 8.12
C ASP A 198 -17.81 -5.41 7.22
N PRO A 199 -16.63 -6.06 7.24
CA PRO A 199 -15.49 -5.64 6.44
C PRO A 199 -15.73 -5.66 4.92
N VAL A 200 -16.53 -6.60 4.42
CA VAL A 200 -16.86 -6.69 2.98
C VAL A 200 -17.69 -5.49 2.55
N GLN A 201 -18.73 -5.17 3.31
CA GLN A 201 -19.58 -4.01 3.02
C GLN A 201 -18.80 -2.69 3.19
N GLN A 202 -17.94 -2.62 4.19
CA GLN A 202 -17.08 -1.46 4.40
C GLN A 202 -16.13 -1.25 3.20
N MET A 203 -15.52 -2.32 2.70
CA MET A 203 -14.66 -2.24 1.51
C MET A 203 -15.46 -1.83 0.26
N ARG A 204 -16.68 -2.34 0.05
CA ARG A 204 -17.54 -1.93 -1.07
C ARG A 204 -17.82 -0.44 -1.06
N ARG A 205 -18.17 0.13 0.10
CA ARG A 205 -18.39 1.58 0.26
C ARG A 205 -17.15 2.39 -0.11
N VAL A 206 -15.98 1.92 0.31
CA VAL A 206 -14.71 2.58 -0.01
C VAL A 206 -14.41 2.50 -1.51
N VAL A 207 -14.60 1.33 -2.14
CA VAL A 207 -14.43 1.16 -3.60
C VAL A 207 -15.34 2.13 -4.37
N GLU A 208 -16.60 2.30 -3.94
CA GLU A 208 -17.54 3.26 -4.56
C GLU A 208 -17.08 4.72 -4.41
N ILE A 209 -16.46 5.08 -3.28
CA ILE A 209 -15.95 6.45 -3.05
C ILE A 209 -14.74 6.72 -3.94
N VAL A 210 -13.79 5.80 -3.99
CA VAL A 210 -12.55 5.95 -4.75
C VAL A 210 -12.77 5.83 -6.27
N GLY A 211 -13.84 5.15 -6.69
CA GLY A 211 -14.19 4.96 -8.11
C GLY A 211 -14.92 6.15 -8.76
N LYS A 212 -15.30 7.15 -7.96
CA LYS A 212 -15.94 8.39 -8.46
C LYS A 212 -14.92 9.41 -8.93
#